data_6a7d3062c6aead0b787b6d8e93293825
#
_entry.id   6a7d3062c6aead0b787b6d8e93293825
#
_cell.length_a   1.000
_cell.length_b   1.000
_cell.length_c   1.000
_cell.angle_alpha   90.00
_cell.angle_beta   90.00
_cell.angle_gamma   90.00
#
_symmetry.space_group_name_H-M   'P 1'
#
loop_
_entity.id
_entity.type
_entity.pdbx_description
1 polymer ?
#
loop_
_entity_poly.entity_id
_entity_poly.type
_entity_poly.pdbx_seq_one_letter_code
_entity_poly.pdbx_strand_id
1 'polypeptide(L)'
;MPEALIATTAPASKVNLLGMTRAQLESFFTEIGEKKFRAQQVMKWIHHQGVRDFQEMTDLGKALRDRLSQMAEITPPIIDSQQDSADGTRKWAIKVEGGALVEAVLIPEGDRATLCVSSQVGCSLDCKFC
;
A
#
# COMPACT_ATOMS: atom_id res chain seq x y z
N MET A 1 -18.34 19.90 -12.76
CA MET A 1 -18.10 19.54 -12.51
C MET A 1 -17.56 19.43 -12.48
N PRO A 2 -17.41 19.48 -12.54
CA PRO A 2 -16.79 19.26 -12.46
C PRO A 2 -16.27 18.93 -12.24
N GLU A 3 -16.07 19.18 -12.31
CA GLU A 3 -15.72 18.79 -11.93
C GLU A 3 -15.18 18.24 -11.94
N ALA A 4 -15.18 18.46 -12.48
CA ALA A 4 -14.76 17.92 -12.50
C ALA A 4 -14.15 17.60 -12.39
N LEU A 5 -13.86 17.93 -12.53
CA LEU A 5 -13.46 17.63 -12.23
C LEU A 5 -13.29 17.00 -11.96
N ILE A 6 -13.35 17.14 -12.00
CA ILE A 6 -13.26 16.52 -11.55
C ILE A 6 -12.99 15.56 -11.70
N ALA A 7 -13.39 15.57 -12.24
CA ALA A 7 -13.25 14.23 -12.68
C ALA A 7 -11.99 13.56 -12.33
N THR A 8 -11.06 14.18 -12.56
CA THR A 8 -9.80 13.65 -12.16
C THR A 8 -9.79 13.21 -10.75
N THR A 9 -10.76 13.62 -10.03
CA THR A 9 -10.80 13.21 -8.65
C THR A 9 -11.36 11.82 -8.47
N ALA A 10 -11.91 11.24 -9.49
CA ALA A 10 -12.45 9.91 -9.34
C ALA A 10 -11.46 8.92 -8.74
N PRO A 11 -10.23 8.84 -9.23
CA PRO A 11 -9.26 7.92 -8.60
C PRO A 11 -9.00 8.29 -7.16
N ALA A 12 -9.01 9.56 -6.86
CA ALA A 12 -8.74 9.99 -5.50
C ALA A 12 -9.88 9.67 -4.55
N SER A 13 -11.05 9.31 -5.06
CA SER A 13 -12.18 9.00 -4.22
C SER A 13 -12.08 7.63 -3.56
N LYS A 14 -11.21 6.77 -4.05
CA LYS A 14 -11.05 5.44 -3.48
C LYS A 14 -10.03 5.46 -2.36
N VAL A 15 -10.32 4.72 -1.30
CA VAL A 15 -9.44 4.60 -0.15
C VAL A 15 -8.50 3.42 -0.37
N ASN A 16 -7.21 3.66 -0.27
CA ASN A 16 -6.23 2.60 -0.42
C ASN A 16 -6.04 1.89 0.91
N LEU A 17 -6.41 0.62 0.97
CA LEU A 17 -6.35 -0.15 2.21
C LEU A 17 -4.97 -0.75 2.47
N LEU A 18 -4.10 -0.76 1.49
CA LEU A 18 -2.82 -1.47 1.61
C LEU A 18 -1.94 -0.92 2.74
N GLY A 19 -1.92 0.38 2.95
CA GLY A 19 -1.07 1.00 3.96
C GLY A 19 -1.74 1.23 5.29
N MET A 20 -2.95 0.75 5.49
CA MET A 20 -3.67 0.99 6.73
C MET A 20 -3.25 0.06 7.84
N THR A 21 -3.18 0.58 9.06
CA THR A 21 -3.01 -0.25 10.25
C THR A 21 -4.32 -0.97 10.56
N ARG A 22 -4.24 -1.96 11.45
CA ARG A 22 -5.45 -2.68 11.86
C ARG A 22 -6.50 -1.74 12.43
N ALA A 23 -6.08 -0.79 13.27
CA ALA A 23 -7.01 0.17 13.88
C ALA A 23 -7.69 1.03 12.82
N GLN A 24 -6.93 1.48 11.81
CA GLN A 24 -7.49 2.27 10.73
C GLN A 24 -8.50 1.47 9.91
N LEU A 25 -8.19 0.20 9.64
CA LEU A 25 -9.13 -0.66 8.92
C LEU A 25 -10.39 -0.92 9.72
N GLU A 26 -10.25 -1.12 11.03
CA GLU A 26 -11.42 -1.31 11.89
C GLU A 26 -12.31 -0.09 11.86
N SER A 27 -11.72 1.11 11.92
CA SER A 27 -12.49 2.35 11.81
C SER A 27 -13.17 2.46 10.45
N PHE A 28 -12.45 2.12 9.39
CA PHE A 28 -13.03 2.16 8.04
C PHE A 28 -14.25 1.26 7.93
N PHE A 29 -14.15 0.01 8.40
CA PHE A 29 -15.27 -0.90 8.30
C PHE A 29 -16.43 -0.48 9.20
N THR A 30 -16.14 0.07 10.37
CA THR A 30 -17.19 0.58 11.25
C THR A 30 -17.95 1.72 10.59
N GLU A 31 -17.24 2.61 9.89
CA GLU A 31 -17.87 3.74 9.22
C GLU A 31 -18.81 3.31 8.09
N ILE A 32 -18.50 2.20 7.41
CA ILE A 32 -19.37 1.73 6.34
C ILE A 32 -20.44 0.75 6.86
N GLY A 33 -20.53 0.58 8.17
CA GLY A 33 -21.57 -0.25 8.77
C GLY A 33 -21.24 -1.73 8.87
N GLU A 34 -19.97 -2.09 8.72
CA GLU A 34 -19.53 -3.48 8.84
C GLU A 34 -18.91 -3.73 10.21
N LYS A 35 -18.77 -5.00 10.55
CA LYS A 35 -18.19 -5.38 11.85
C LYS A 35 -16.68 -5.30 11.81
N LYS A 36 -16.07 -5.05 12.98
CA LYS A 36 -14.62 -4.87 13.08
C LYS A 36 -13.82 -6.09 12.62
N PHE A 37 -14.35 -7.30 12.80
CA PHE A 37 -13.58 -8.47 12.42
C PHE A 37 -13.35 -8.57 10.91
N ARG A 38 -14.13 -7.82 10.11
CA ARG A 38 -13.88 -7.76 8.67
C ARG A 38 -12.50 -7.18 8.37
N ALA A 39 -12.04 -6.24 9.22
CA ALA A 39 -10.70 -5.66 9.05
C ALA A 39 -9.63 -6.74 9.13
N GLN A 40 -9.75 -7.64 10.09
CA GLN A 40 -8.78 -8.73 10.22
C GLN A 40 -8.81 -9.67 9.04
N GLN A 41 -9.99 -9.98 8.52
CA GLN A 41 -10.11 -10.82 7.34
C GLN A 41 -9.45 -10.18 6.13
N VAL A 42 -9.69 -8.91 5.90
CA VAL A 42 -9.11 -8.20 4.76
C VAL A 42 -7.59 -8.09 4.90
N MET A 43 -7.10 -7.80 6.11
CA MET A 43 -5.65 -7.74 6.32
C MET A 43 -4.99 -9.07 6.00
N LYS A 44 -5.63 -10.17 6.36
CA LYS A 44 -5.09 -11.49 6.06
C LYS A 44 -5.01 -11.73 4.56
N TRP A 45 -6.03 -11.35 3.81
CA TRP A 45 -6.01 -11.49 2.37
C TRP A 45 -4.92 -10.63 1.73
N ILE A 46 -4.77 -9.39 2.20
CA ILE A 46 -3.80 -8.46 1.64
C ILE A 46 -2.37 -8.92 1.96
N HIS A 47 -2.08 -9.18 3.24
CA HIS A 47 -0.70 -9.38 3.68
C HIS A 47 -0.24 -10.82 3.69
N HIS A 48 -1.14 -11.76 3.90
CA HIS A 48 -0.76 -13.19 3.91
C HIS A 48 -0.96 -13.85 2.57
N GLN A 49 -2.01 -13.46 1.85
CA GLN A 49 -2.33 -14.08 0.57
C GLN A 49 -1.88 -13.24 -0.62
N GLY A 50 -1.50 -11.99 -0.39
CA GLY A 50 -1.06 -11.11 -1.47
C GLY A 50 -2.14 -10.75 -2.48
N VAL A 51 -3.40 -10.82 -2.07
CA VAL A 51 -4.53 -10.54 -2.95
C VAL A 51 -4.73 -9.04 -3.09
N ARG A 52 -4.98 -8.58 -4.30
CA ARG A 52 -5.22 -7.17 -4.59
C ARG A 52 -6.60 -6.90 -5.18
N ASP A 53 -7.39 -7.95 -5.38
CA ASP A 53 -8.74 -7.84 -5.91
C ASP A 53 -9.71 -8.30 -4.84
N PHE A 54 -10.64 -7.42 -4.47
CA PHE A 54 -11.62 -7.75 -3.43
C PHE A 54 -12.48 -8.95 -3.80
N GLN A 55 -12.68 -9.19 -5.09
CA GLN A 55 -13.51 -10.30 -5.54
C GLN A 55 -12.89 -11.66 -5.21
N GLU A 56 -11.61 -11.71 -4.94
CA GLU A 56 -10.93 -12.96 -4.54
C GLU A 56 -11.05 -13.24 -3.05
N MET A 57 -11.58 -12.30 -2.28
CA MET A 57 -11.72 -12.45 -0.83
C MET A 57 -12.98 -13.21 -0.47
N THR A 58 -12.94 -14.50 -0.65
CA THR A 58 -14.14 -15.36 -0.55
C THR A 58 -14.74 -15.43 0.85
N ASP A 59 -13.99 -15.03 1.88
CA ASP A 59 -14.54 -14.93 3.24
C ASP A 59 -15.57 -13.83 3.38
N LEU A 60 -15.56 -12.87 2.47
CA LEU A 60 -16.47 -11.75 2.50
C LEU A 60 -17.67 -12.04 1.64
N GLY A 61 -18.85 -11.56 2.06
CA GLY A 61 -20.03 -11.69 1.24
C GLY A 61 -19.90 -10.93 -0.06
N LYS A 62 -20.61 -11.37 -1.09
CA LYS A 62 -20.50 -10.73 -2.40
C LYS A 62 -20.88 -9.26 -2.35
N ALA A 63 -21.92 -8.91 -1.58
CA ALA A 63 -22.34 -7.50 -1.47
C ALA A 63 -21.22 -6.64 -0.91
N LEU A 64 -20.50 -7.14 0.10
CA LEU A 64 -19.39 -6.39 0.68
C LEU A 64 -18.23 -6.30 -0.30
N ARG A 65 -17.94 -7.37 -1.02
CA ARG A 65 -16.87 -7.34 -2.02
C ARG A 65 -17.16 -6.30 -3.11
N ASP A 66 -18.40 -6.25 -3.56
CA ASP A 66 -18.80 -5.26 -4.58
C ASP A 66 -18.69 -3.85 -4.04
N ARG A 67 -19.12 -3.62 -2.79
CA ARG A 67 -18.99 -2.29 -2.17
C ARG A 67 -17.54 -1.87 -2.08
N LEU A 68 -16.67 -2.77 -1.61
CA LEU A 68 -15.25 -2.46 -1.49
C LEU A 68 -14.63 -2.13 -2.83
N SER A 69 -15.02 -2.85 -3.87
CA SER A 69 -14.50 -2.58 -5.21
C SER A 69 -14.86 -1.18 -5.71
N GLN A 70 -15.96 -0.63 -5.21
CA GLN A 70 -16.40 0.70 -5.62
C GLN A 70 -15.79 1.81 -4.79
N MET A 71 -15.50 1.57 -3.51
CA MET A 71 -15.09 2.63 -2.59
C MET A 71 -13.66 2.51 -2.09
N ALA A 72 -12.99 1.40 -2.37
CA ALA A 72 -11.63 1.17 -1.87
C ALA A 72 -10.79 0.49 -2.94
N GLU A 73 -9.49 0.50 -2.71
CA GLU A 73 -8.54 -0.15 -3.61
C GLU A 73 -7.39 -0.71 -2.80
N ILE A 74 -6.64 -1.62 -3.41
CA ILE A 74 -5.42 -2.18 -2.83
C ILE A 74 -4.33 -1.93 -3.85
N THR A 75 -3.65 -0.80 -3.73
CA THR A 75 -2.69 -0.35 -4.73
C THR A 75 -1.32 -0.21 -4.10
N PRO A 76 -0.34 -0.99 -4.55
CA PRO A 76 1.01 -0.87 -4.02
C PRO A 76 1.68 0.40 -4.50
N PRO A 77 2.73 0.85 -3.81
CA PRO A 77 3.53 1.97 -4.29
C PRO A 77 4.15 1.64 -5.65
N ILE A 78 4.47 2.68 -6.39
CA ILE A 78 5.03 2.53 -7.74
C ILE A 78 6.54 2.63 -7.65
N ILE A 79 7.25 1.69 -8.31
CA ILE A 79 8.69 1.79 -8.42
C ILE A 79 9.00 2.82 -9.51
N ASP A 80 9.58 3.95 -9.07
CA ASP A 80 9.91 5.03 -9.97
C ASP A 80 11.21 4.77 -10.73
N SER A 81 12.21 4.22 -10.04
CA SER A 81 13.48 3.89 -10.68
C SER A 81 14.18 2.78 -9.91
N GLN A 82 15.10 2.11 -10.60
CA GLN A 82 15.90 1.02 -10.04
C GLN A 82 17.34 1.19 -10.49
N GLN A 83 18.27 1.02 -9.56
CA GLN A 83 19.71 1.06 -9.85
C GLN A 83 20.33 -0.22 -9.34
N ASP A 84 21.13 -0.86 -10.19
CA ASP A 84 21.82 -2.09 -9.83
C ASP A 84 23.33 -1.81 -9.80
N SER A 85 23.98 -2.27 -8.74
CA SER A 85 25.43 -2.16 -8.60
C SER A 85 26.11 -3.44 -9.03
N ALA A 86 27.41 -3.36 -9.31
CA ALA A 86 28.16 -4.51 -9.77
C ALA A 86 28.22 -5.63 -8.73
N ASP A 87 28.11 -5.30 -7.45
CA ASP A 87 28.13 -6.28 -6.36
C ASP A 87 26.79 -6.94 -6.09
N GLY A 88 25.77 -6.61 -6.89
CA GLY A 88 24.44 -7.16 -6.72
C GLY A 88 23.52 -6.32 -5.87
N THR A 89 24.02 -5.23 -5.28
CA THR A 89 23.17 -4.32 -4.53
C THR A 89 22.15 -3.67 -5.44
N ARG A 90 20.89 -3.60 -5.00
CA ARG A 90 19.81 -3.06 -5.79
C ARG A 90 19.10 -1.99 -5.00
N LYS A 91 18.88 -0.85 -5.63
CA LYS A 91 18.25 0.30 -5.00
C LYS A 91 17.02 0.73 -5.79
N TRP A 92 15.94 0.97 -5.10
CA TRP A 92 14.71 1.44 -5.73
C TRP A 92 14.31 2.78 -5.15
N ALA A 93 13.83 3.67 -6.01
CA ALA A 93 13.08 4.84 -5.58
C ALA A 93 11.62 4.49 -5.76
N ILE A 94 10.85 4.59 -4.70
CA ILE A 94 9.47 4.14 -4.66
C ILE A 94 8.58 5.35 -4.45
N LYS A 95 7.63 5.55 -5.37
CA LYS A 95 6.69 6.66 -5.25
C LYS A 95 5.55 6.23 -4.36
N VAL A 96 5.33 6.96 -3.28
CA VAL A 96 4.25 6.69 -2.34
C VAL A 96 3.13 7.70 -2.55
N GLU A 97 2.05 7.55 -1.79
CA GLU A 97 0.93 8.46 -1.85
C GLU A 97 1.40 9.89 -1.67
N GLY A 98 0.83 10.80 -2.46
CA GLY A 98 1.22 12.20 -2.43
C GLY A 98 2.37 12.53 -3.36
N GLY A 99 2.95 11.55 -4.05
CA GLY A 99 4.00 11.78 -5.01
C GLY A 99 5.40 11.83 -4.44
N ALA A 100 5.57 11.70 -3.13
CA ALA A 100 6.88 11.69 -2.51
C ALA A 100 7.61 10.38 -2.81
N LEU A 101 8.94 10.41 -2.76
CA LEU A 101 9.76 9.23 -3.02
C LEU A 101 10.42 8.77 -1.73
N VAL A 102 10.46 7.46 -1.54
CA VAL A 102 11.25 6.82 -0.49
C VAL A 102 12.16 5.78 -1.13
N GLU A 103 13.20 5.37 -0.42
CA GLU A 103 14.16 4.44 -0.97
C GLU A 103 14.11 3.09 -0.27
N ALA A 104 14.36 2.03 -1.05
CA ALA A 104 14.57 0.69 -0.52
C ALA A 104 15.84 0.15 -1.16
N VAL A 105 16.66 -0.55 -0.36
CA VAL A 105 17.95 -1.08 -0.82
C VAL A 105 18.04 -2.55 -0.43
N LEU A 106 18.38 -3.39 -1.41
CA LEU A 106 18.63 -4.80 -1.17
C LEU A 106 20.13 -5.05 -1.29
N ILE A 107 20.74 -5.56 -0.22
CA ILE A 107 22.17 -5.82 -0.16
C ILE A 107 22.39 -7.32 -0.01
N PRO A 108 22.80 -8.01 -1.08
CA PRO A 108 23.07 -9.45 -0.97
C PRO A 108 24.41 -9.70 -0.31
N GLU A 109 24.48 -10.74 0.53
CA GLU A 109 25.70 -11.13 1.22
C GLU A 109 25.76 -12.65 1.29
N GLY A 110 26.36 -13.29 0.26
CA GLY A 110 26.41 -14.74 0.18
C GLY A 110 25.02 -15.33 0.10
N ASP A 111 24.68 -16.19 1.06
CA ASP A 111 23.37 -16.83 1.11
C ASP A 111 22.29 -15.95 1.71
N ARG A 112 22.66 -14.78 2.20
CA ARG A 112 21.73 -13.88 2.89
C ARG A 112 21.59 -12.58 2.13
N ALA A 113 20.57 -11.83 2.48
CA ALA A 113 20.36 -10.52 1.92
C ALA A 113 19.75 -9.63 2.99
N THR A 114 20.12 -8.37 2.96
CA THR A 114 19.56 -7.36 3.86
C THR A 114 18.70 -6.42 3.04
N LEU A 115 17.46 -6.24 3.46
CA LEU A 115 16.57 -5.28 2.83
C LEU A 115 16.39 -4.10 3.78
N CYS A 116 16.82 -2.93 3.32
CA CYS A 116 16.68 -1.69 4.07
C CYS A 116 15.55 -0.88 3.44
N VAL A 117 14.55 -0.54 4.23
CA VAL A 117 13.35 0.14 3.73
C VAL A 117 13.14 1.43 4.52
N SER A 118 12.88 2.53 3.81
CA SER A 118 12.52 3.78 4.45
C SER A 118 11.10 3.70 4.99
N SER A 119 10.93 4.06 6.25
CA SER A 119 9.63 4.03 6.91
C SER A 119 8.90 5.37 6.87
N GLN A 120 9.56 6.40 6.38
CA GLN A 120 8.98 7.74 6.32
C GLN A 120 9.68 8.55 5.23
N VAL A 121 9.03 9.63 4.81
CA VAL A 121 9.61 10.53 3.84
C VAL A 121 10.50 11.51 4.59
N GLY A 122 11.81 11.40 4.36
CA GLY A 122 12.76 12.25 5.03
C GLY A 122 12.95 11.84 6.48
N CYS A 123 13.80 12.58 7.18
CA CYS A 123 14.19 12.24 8.53
C CYS A 123 14.60 13.53 9.25
N SER A 124 14.20 13.66 10.51
CA SER A 124 14.53 14.85 11.29
C SER A 124 16.02 14.93 11.61
N LEU A 125 16.76 13.86 11.47
CA LEU A 125 18.18 13.82 11.78
C LEU A 125 19.06 14.28 10.63
N ASP A 126 18.51 14.41 9.44
CA ASP A 126 19.25 14.87 8.26
C ASP A 126 20.53 14.08 8.06
N CYS A 127 20.45 12.77 8.16
CA CYS A 127 21.59 11.89 8.02
C CYS A 127 22.00 11.80 6.55
N LYS A 128 23.28 11.99 6.27
CA LYS A 128 23.78 11.93 4.90
C LYS A 128 23.72 10.54 4.31
N PHE A 129 23.59 9.54 5.14
CA PHE A 129 23.51 8.17 4.70
C PHE A 129 22.15 7.86 4.05
N CYS A 130 21.13 8.60 4.39
CA CYS A 130 19.78 8.39 3.84
C CYS A 130 19.54 9.26 2.60
#